data_ebed423686fb6f555dc5cb39b4a528fa
#
_entry.id   ebed423686fb6f555dc5cb39b4a528fa
#
_cell.length_a   1.000
_cell.length_b   1.000
_cell.length_c   1.000
_cell.angle_alpha   90.00
_cell.angle_beta   90.00
_cell.angle_gamma   90.00
#
_symmetry.space_group_name_H-M   'P 1'
#
loop_
_entity.id
_entity.type
_entity.pdbx_description
1 polymer ?
#
loop_
_entity_poly.entity_id
_entity_poly.type
_entity_poly.pdbx_seq_one_letter_code
_entity_poly.pdbx_strand_id
1 'polypeptide(L)'
;KLKADILIQMDADLSHDPSVLPKFLDAIDRGADFVVGSRYIPGGSIPDNWGLHRKIYSVAGNAIVRFGLGYSSVHDWTGGYRALRKSFFESAKGELRAYSGYVFQIAFLHKAMKHGAKIVEVPIHFTDRRFGHSKIAPSEYIRNVLVYIAKVRMKSSFGKFLVVGTVGFILNTFVLELFVLFGFHPTLGSAVGAECAIISNFFFNNHWTFRHRKIGNNQVAAKFLQFNGTSLGALLIQAGTVAAGTSLMGVDAYRSFYILGIGLGLMWNYTMYSKVIWK
;
A
#
# COMPACT_ATOMS: atom_id res chain seq x y z
N LYS A 1 -18.55 -13.17 -29.44
CA LYS A 1 -17.23 -13.41 -28.81
C LYS A 1 -16.17 -13.09 -29.83
N LEU A 2 -15.28 -12.13 -29.56
CA LEU A 2 -14.13 -11.81 -30.43
C LEU A 2 -13.17 -13.02 -30.44
N LYS A 3 -12.81 -13.47 -31.65
CA LYS A 3 -11.74 -14.45 -31.86
C LYS A 3 -10.38 -13.71 -31.84
N ALA A 4 -9.93 -13.31 -30.67
CA ALA A 4 -8.65 -12.63 -30.50
C ALA A 4 -7.88 -13.29 -29.35
N ASP A 5 -6.58 -13.43 -29.47
CA ASP A 5 -5.70 -14.01 -28.44
C ASP A 5 -5.05 -12.91 -27.59
N ILE A 6 -4.88 -11.74 -28.16
CA ILE A 6 -4.30 -10.55 -27.53
C ILE A 6 -5.33 -9.42 -27.55
N LEU A 7 -5.47 -8.74 -26.43
CA LEU A 7 -6.29 -7.55 -26.27
C LEU A 7 -5.37 -6.33 -26.15
N ILE A 8 -5.65 -5.30 -26.94
CA ILE A 8 -4.94 -4.04 -26.88
C ILE A 8 -5.90 -2.96 -26.44
N GLN A 9 -5.50 -2.21 -25.40
CA GLN A 9 -6.17 -1.03 -24.90
C GLN A 9 -5.35 0.19 -25.28
N MET A 10 -5.96 1.17 -25.95
CA MET A 10 -5.34 2.44 -26.27
C MET A 10 -6.41 3.55 -26.33
N ASP A 11 -6.00 4.77 -26.07
CA ASP A 11 -6.88 5.92 -26.20
C ASP A 11 -7.04 6.30 -27.67
N ALA A 12 -8.25 6.75 -28.05
CA ALA A 12 -8.60 7.10 -29.43
C ALA A 12 -8.34 8.59 -29.76
N ASP A 13 -7.67 9.32 -28.85
CA ASP A 13 -7.41 10.77 -28.95
C ASP A 13 -6.03 11.11 -29.55
N LEU A 14 -5.40 10.12 -30.18
CA LEU A 14 -4.07 10.20 -30.80
C LEU A 14 -2.92 10.49 -29.82
N SER A 15 -3.13 10.30 -28.52
CA SER A 15 -2.05 10.42 -27.53
C SER A 15 -1.13 9.20 -27.48
N HIS A 16 -1.57 8.08 -28.01
CA HIS A 16 -0.82 6.83 -28.11
C HIS A 16 -0.42 6.55 -29.54
N ASP A 17 0.89 6.39 -29.77
CA ASP A 17 1.44 6.10 -31.11
C ASP A 17 1.25 4.62 -31.47
N PRO A 18 0.48 4.29 -32.53
CA PRO A 18 0.31 2.91 -32.99
C PRO A 18 1.60 2.23 -33.44
N SER A 19 2.64 2.99 -33.82
CA SER A 19 3.92 2.43 -34.23
C SER A 19 4.64 1.62 -33.14
N VAL A 20 4.23 1.78 -31.88
CA VAL A 20 4.75 1.01 -30.74
C VAL A 20 4.13 -0.40 -30.63
N LEU A 21 2.99 -0.66 -31.27
CA LEU A 21 2.29 -1.95 -31.21
C LEU A 21 3.17 -3.17 -31.50
N PRO A 22 4.05 -3.16 -32.53
CA PRO A 22 4.95 -4.30 -32.76
C PRO A 22 5.82 -4.64 -31.52
N LYS A 23 6.28 -3.65 -30.77
CA LYS A 23 7.07 -3.87 -29.56
C LYS A 23 6.22 -4.52 -28.42
N PHE A 24 4.93 -4.19 -28.37
CA PHE A 24 4.01 -4.83 -27.41
C PHE A 24 3.76 -6.30 -27.78
N LEU A 25 3.57 -6.59 -29.06
CA LEU A 25 3.37 -7.95 -29.53
C LEU A 25 4.63 -8.80 -29.32
N ASP A 26 5.81 -8.26 -29.65
CA ASP A 26 7.10 -8.93 -29.38
C ASP A 26 7.28 -9.24 -27.86
N ALA A 27 6.90 -8.32 -26.97
CA ALA A 27 6.95 -8.59 -25.54
C ALA A 27 5.99 -9.72 -25.10
N ILE A 28 4.79 -9.80 -25.70
CA ILE A 28 3.84 -10.91 -25.47
C ILE A 28 4.42 -12.22 -26.01
N ASP A 29 5.03 -12.22 -27.18
CA ASP A 29 5.63 -13.40 -27.80
C ASP A 29 6.80 -13.94 -26.99
N ARG A 30 7.57 -13.05 -26.34
CA ARG A 30 8.62 -13.40 -25.37
C ARG A 30 8.08 -13.83 -24.00
N GLY A 31 6.76 -14.03 -23.89
CA GLY A 31 6.12 -14.62 -22.75
C GLY A 31 5.63 -13.63 -21.68
N ALA A 32 5.44 -12.35 -22.01
CA ALA A 32 4.69 -11.45 -21.15
C ALA A 32 3.20 -11.81 -21.18
N ASP A 33 2.54 -11.68 -20.03
CA ASP A 33 1.08 -11.82 -19.92
C ASP A 33 0.39 -10.49 -20.05
N PHE A 34 1.09 -9.41 -19.64
CA PHE A 34 0.58 -8.06 -19.62
C PHE A 34 1.71 -7.07 -19.94
N VAL A 35 1.52 -6.24 -20.94
CA VAL A 35 2.45 -5.19 -21.37
C VAL A 35 1.87 -3.82 -21.05
N VAL A 36 2.68 -2.95 -20.47
CA VAL A 36 2.34 -1.57 -20.14
C VAL A 36 3.21 -0.63 -20.97
N GLY A 37 2.59 0.28 -21.71
CA GLY A 37 3.28 1.40 -22.31
C GLY A 37 3.67 2.40 -21.22
N SER A 38 4.96 2.53 -20.96
CA SER A 38 5.46 3.29 -19.83
C SER A 38 6.15 4.59 -20.27
N ARG A 39 5.77 5.68 -19.66
CA ARG A 39 6.35 7.02 -19.84
C ARG A 39 7.56 7.26 -18.94
N TYR A 40 7.76 6.39 -17.93
CA TYR A 40 8.67 6.62 -16.81
C TYR A 40 9.83 5.63 -16.73
N ILE A 41 10.07 4.89 -17.80
CA ILE A 41 11.27 4.05 -17.97
C ILE A 41 12.20 4.67 -19.01
N PRO A 42 13.49 4.30 -19.06
CA PRO A 42 14.41 4.78 -20.08
C PRO A 42 13.85 4.61 -21.50
N GLY A 43 13.87 5.68 -22.29
CA GLY A 43 13.27 5.72 -23.64
C GLY A 43 11.78 6.08 -23.67
N GLY A 44 11.14 6.28 -22.51
CA GLY A 44 9.78 6.84 -22.42
C GLY A 44 9.81 8.35 -22.13
N SER A 45 8.73 9.06 -22.46
CA SER A 45 8.62 10.50 -22.16
C SER A 45 7.18 10.95 -21.97
N ILE A 46 7.05 12.04 -21.23
CA ILE A 46 5.84 12.87 -21.12
C ILE A 46 6.04 14.15 -21.94
N PRO A 47 4.95 14.84 -22.36
CA PRO A 47 5.07 16.06 -23.17
C PRO A 47 5.87 17.17 -22.48
N ASP A 48 6.77 17.79 -23.21
CA ASP A 48 7.61 18.88 -22.70
C ASP A 48 6.82 20.12 -22.33
N ASN A 49 5.72 20.38 -23.04
CA ASN A 49 4.81 21.50 -22.83
C ASN A 49 3.88 21.36 -21.62
N TRP A 50 3.95 20.26 -20.88
CA TRP A 50 3.19 20.14 -19.63
C TRP A 50 3.72 21.14 -18.59
N GLY A 51 2.81 21.91 -17.99
CA GLY A 51 3.13 22.75 -16.86
C GLY A 51 3.72 21.93 -15.69
N LEU A 52 4.61 22.55 -14.93
CA LEU A 52 5.34 21.88 -13.83
C LEU A 52 4.41 21.14 -12.85
N HIS A 53 3.27 21.76 -12.49
CA HIS A 53 2.28 21.14 -11.61
C HIS A 53 1.73 19.81 -12.17
N ARG A 54 1.47 19.73 -13.49
CA ARG A 54 0.97 18.52 -14.15
C ARG A 54 2.05 17.40 -14.16
N LYS A 55 3.30 17.79 -14.40
CA LYS A 55 4.46 16.85 -14.32
C LYS A 55 4.58 16.29 -12.93
N ILE A 56 4.55 17.15 -11.90
CA ILE A 56 4.62 16.75 -10.49
C ILE A 56 3.46 15.81 -10.13
N TYR A 57 2.22 16.15 -10.45
CA TYR A 57 1.06 15.31 -10.14
C TYR A 57 1.13 13.93 -10.83
N SER A 58 1.64 13.88 -12.05
CA SER A 58 1.77 12.65 -12.80
C SER A 58 2.82 11.72 -12.20
N VAL A 59 3.99 12.25 -11.86
CA VAL A 59 5.09 11.49 -11.21
C VAL A 59 4.70 11.10 -9.78
N ALA A 60 4.22 12.05 -8.99
CA ALA A 60 3.80 11.79 -7.61
C ALA A 60 2.63 10.79 -7.53
N GLY A 61 1.65 10.89 -8.44
CA GLY A 61 0.55 9.94 -8.53
C GLY A 61 1.02 8.51 -8.76
N ASN A 62 1.95 8.30 -9.71
CA ASN A 62 2.55 6.98 -9.93
C ASN A 62 3.36 6.50 -8.72
N ALA A 63 4.14 7.38 -8.08
CA ALA A 63 4.90 7.04 -6.89
C ALA A 63 3.98 6.63 -5.73
N ILE A 64 2.89 7.38 -5.48
CA ILE A 64 1.89 7.07 -4.44
C ILE A 64 1.28 5.69 -4.68
N VAL A 65 0.90 5.36 -5.91
CA VAL A 65 0.35 4.04 -6.24
C VAL A 65 1.39 2.95 -6.07
N ARG A 66 2.59 3.14 -6.62
CA ARG A 66 3.71 2.19 -6.57
C ARG A 66 4.06 1.81 -5.13
N PHE A 67 4.33 2.81 -4.29
CA PHE A 67 4.67 2.60 -2.88
C PHE A 67 3.44 2.23 -2.05
N GLY A 68 2.30 2.87 -2.32
CA GLY A 68 1.04 2.59 -1.67
C GLY A 68 0.58 1.13 -1.84
N LEU A 69 0.74 0.53 -2.99
CA LEU A 69 0.42 -0.89 -3.22
C LEU A 69 1.59 -1.83 -2.88
N GLY A 70 2.84 -1.33 -2.78
CA GLY A 70 4.03 -2.11 -2.44
C GLY A 70 4.61 -2.91 -3.62
N TYR A 71 4.41 -2.45 -4.84
CA TYR A 71 4.99 -3.03 -6.06
C TYR A 71 5.96 -2.06 -6.70
N SER A 72 7.25 -2.32 -6.58
CA SER A 72 8.32 -1.46 -7.10
C SER A 72 8.71 -1.74 -8.56
N SER A 73 8.26 -2.85 -9.12
CA SER A 73 8.69 -3.34 -10.44
C SER A 73 8.03 -2.63 -11.63
N VAL A 74 6.94 -1.87 -11.42
CA VAL A 74 6.25 -1.13 -12.47
C VAL A 74 6.30 0.37 -12.16
N HIS A 75 6.57 1.18 -13.19
CA HIS A 75 6.76 2.62 -13.09
C HIS A 75 5.53 3.41 -13.52
N ASP A 76 4.79 2.93 -14.54
CA ASP A 76 3.59 3.61 -15.04
C ASP A 76 2.30 2.86 -14.71
N TRP A 77 1.66 3.27 -13.63
CA TRP A 77 0.42 2.70 -13.12
C TRP A 77 -0.84 3.30 -13.75
N THR A 78 -0.71 4.48 -14.31
CA THR A 78 -1.85 5.30 -14.75
C THR A 78 -2.05 5.31 -16.26
N GLY A 79 -1.06 4.81 -17.01
CA GLY A 79 -1.11 4.73 -18.46
C GLY A 79 -2.23 3.81 -18.95
N GLY A 80 -2.94 4.24 -20.00
CA GLY A 80 -4.01 3.47 -20.65
C GLY A 80 -3.54 2.61 -21.84
N TYR A 81 -2.28 2.75 -22.28
CA TYR A 81 -1.76 1.98 -23.42
C TYR A 81 -1.22 0.64 -22.95
N ARG A 82 -1.92 -0.44 -23.28
CA ARG A 82 -1.67 -1.78 -22.74
C ARG A 82 -1.94 -2.86 -23.76
N ALA A 83 -1.19 -3.96 -23.70
CA ALA A 83 -1.51 -5.20 -24.38
C ALA A 83 -1.50 -6.35 -23.38
N LEU A 84 -2.40 -7.31 -23.54
CA LEU A 84 -2.50 -8.46 -22.63
C LEU A 84 -3.07 -9.68 -23.32
N ARG A 85 -2.73 -10.86 -22.79
CA ARG A 85 -3.33 -12.10 -23.24
C ARG A 85 -4.81 -12.14 -22.85
N LYS A 86 -5.68 -12.51 -23.80
CA LYS A 86 -7.13 -12.63 -23.55
C LYS A 86 -7.44 -13.61 -22.43
N SER A 87 -6.73 -14.73 -22.35
CA SER A 87 -6.88 -15.72 -21.30
C SER A 87 -6.75 -15.11 -19.91
N PHE A 88 -5.77 -14.19 -19.74
CA PHE A 88 -5.58 -13.45 -18.50
C PHE A 88 -6.74 -12.49 -18.23
N PHE A 89 -7.19 -11.72 -19.22
CA PHE A 89 -8.34 -10.83 -19.07
C PHE A 89 -9.60 -11.58 -18.64
N GLU A 90 -9.88 -12.72 -19.26
CA GLU A 90 -11.05 -13.54 -18.95
C GLU A 90 -11.04 -14.01 -17.47
N SER A 91 -9.88 -14.33 -16.92
CA SER A 91 -9.76 -14.73 -15.51
C SER A 91 -9.98 -13.57 -14.54
N ALA A 92 -9.61 -12.34 -14.93
CA ALA A 92 -9.65 -11.16 -14.05
C ALA A 92 -10.93 -10.31 -14.20
N LYS A 93 -11.65 -10.40 -15.33
CA LYS A 93 -12.76 -9.48 -15.69
C LYS A 93 -13.85 -9.34 -14.66
N GLY A 94 -14.15 -10.42 -13.92
CA GLY A 94 -15.19 -10.40 -12.87
C GLY A 94 -14.87 -9.43 -11.74
N GLU A 95 -13.60 -9.32 -11.37
CA GLU A 95 -13.13 -8.44 -10.31
C GLU A 95 -13.00 -6.97 -10.74
N LEU A 96 -12.98 -6.72 -12.04
CA LEU A 96 -12.75 -5.38 -12.60
C LEU A 96 -14.02 -4.54 -12.74
N ARG A 97 -15.19 -5.18 -12.75
CA ARG A 97 -16.50 -4.50 -12.93
C ARG A 97 -16.81 -3.44 -11.86
N ALA A 98 -16.17 -3.53 -10.69
CA ALA A 98 -16.36 -2.59 -9.59
C ALA A 98 -15.57 -1.27 -9.75
N TYR A 99 -14.76 -1.14 -10.81
CA TYR A 99 -13.85 -0.01 -10.98
C TYR A 99 -14.12 0.72 -12.29
N SER A 100 -13.98 2.06 -12.27
CA SER A 100 -14.14 2.92 -13.43
C SER A 100 -13.05 4.00 -13.48
N GLY A 101 -12.89 4.66 -14.63
CA GLY A 101 -11.93 5.72 -14.84
C GLY A 101 -10.47 5.29 -14.58
N TYR A 102 -9.66 6.20 -14.05
CA TYR A 102 -8.24 5.92 -13.77
C TYR A 102 -8.01 4.85 -12.69
N VAL A 103 -8.95 4.70 -11.74
CA VAL A 103 -8.85 3.63 -10.73
C VAL A 103 -8.96 2.26 -11.38
N PHE A 104 -9.71 2.13 -12.48
CA PHE A 104 -9.75 0.90 -13.26
C PHE A 104 -8.35 0.52 -13.76
N GLN A 105 -7.57 1.47 -14.29
CA GLN A 105 -6.22 1.20 -14.79
C GLN A 105 -5.30 0.66 -13.69
N ILE A 106 -5.34 1.30 -12.52
CA ILE A 106 -4.55 0.90 -11.34
C ILE A 106 -5.03 -0.47 -10.82
N ALA A 107 -6.34 -0.64 -10.67
CA ALA A 107 -6.92 -1.89 -10.17
C ALA A 107 -6.61 -3.07 -11.09
N PHE A 108 -6.66 -2.86 -12.40
CA PHE A 108 -6.39 -3.89 -13.38
C PHE A 108 -4.93 -4.37 -13.31
N LEU A 109 -3.99 -3.45 -13.32
CA LEU A 109 -2.57 -3.77 -13.20
C LEU A 109 -2.26 -4.43 -11.84
N HIS A 110 -2.81 -3.90 -10.74
CA HIS A 110 -2.65 -4.50 -9.41
C HIS A 110 -3.19 -5.94 -9.35
N LYS A 111 -4.36 -6.19 -9.94
CA LYS A 111 -4.94 -7.54 -10.00
C LYS A 111 -4.07 -8.47 -10.85
N ALA A 112 -3.57 -7.98 -11.99
CA ALA A 112 -2.65 -8.72 -12.83
C ALA A 112 -1.42 -9.20 -12.03
N MET A 113 -0.78 -8.29 -11.32
CA MET A 113 0.38 -8.61 -10.48
C MET A 113 0.03 -9.58 -9.35
N LYS A 114 -1.12 -9.39 -8.71
CA LYS A 114 -1.59 -10.28 -7.64
C LYS A 114 -1.84 -11.72 -8.11
N HIS A 115 -2.29 -11.88 -9.35
CA HIS A 115 -2.48 -13.19 -9.99
C HIS A 115 -1.20 -13.76 -10.63
N GLY A 116 -0.04 -13.13 -10.41
CA GLY A 116 1.25 -13.62 -10.86
C GLY A 116 1.55 -13.38 -12.34
N ALA A 117 0.81 -12.46 -13.00
CA ALA A 117 1.09 -12.11 -14.39
C ALA A 117 2.51 -11.57 -14.57
N LYS A 118 3.19 -12.02 -15.63
CA LYS A 118 4.49 -11.48 -16.04
C LYS A 118 4.27 -10.14 -16.72
N ILE A 119 4.54 -9.04 -15.99
CA ILE A 119 4.40 -7.68 -16.50
C ILE A 119 5.69 -7.23 -17.17
N VAL A 120 5.57 -6.60 -18.33
CA VAL A 120 6.68 -5.96 -19.05
C VAL A 120 6.29 -4.53 -19.36
N GLU A 121 7.19 -3.58 -19.13
CA GLU A 121 7.03 -2.19 -19.54
C GLU A 121 7.77 -1.96 -20.86
N VAL A 122 7.10 -1.30 -21.81
CA VAL A 122 7.66 -0.88 -23.09
C VAL A 122 7.66 0.65 -23.11
N PRO A 123 8.78 1.31 -23.43
CA PRO A 123 8.85 2.77 -23.45
C PRO A 123 7.94 3.35 -24.53
N ILE A 124 7.18 4.38 -24.14
CA ILE A 124 6.32 5.14 -25.06
C ILE A 124 6.59 6.63 -24.93
N HIS A 125 6.46 7.34 -26.04
CA HIS A 125 6.36 8.80 -26.06
C HIS A 125 4.90 9.18 -26.02
N PHE A 126 4.46 9.76 -24.89
CA PHE A 126 3.08 10.23 -24.75
C PHE A 126 2.96 11.62 -25.34
N THR A 127 1.99 11.84 -26.23
CA THR A 127 1.67 13.16 -26.77
C THR A 127 0.38 13.69 -26.16
N ASP A 128 0.23 15.02 -26.07
CA ASP A 128 -1.05 15.56 -25.64
C ASP A 128 -2.12 15.28 -26.69
N ARG A 129 -3.33 15.03 -26.19
CA ARG A 129 -4.50 14.86 -27.04
C ARG A 129 -4.70 16.08 -27.93
N ARG A 130 -5.05 15.86 -29.19
CA ARG A 130 -5.31 16.94 -30.13
C ARG A 130 -6.68 17.59 -29.93
N PHE A 131 -7.65 16.86 -29.34
CA PHE A 131 -9.03 17.30 -29.16
C PHE A 131 -9.55 16.92 -27.77
N GLY A 132 -10.41 17.79 -27.21
CA GLY A 132 -11.12 17.55 -25.95
C GLY A 132 -10.35 17.90 -24.67
N HIS A 133 -11.07 17.91 -23.56
CA HIS A 133 -10.53 18.17 -22.23
C HIS A 133 -10.70 16.96 -21.31
N SER A 134 -9.87 16.86 -20.29
CA SER A 134 -10.03 15.81 -19.27
C SER A 134 -11.36 16.02 -18.52
N LYS A 135 -12.19 14.97 -18.48
CA LYS A 135 -13.49 15.00 -17.81
C LYS A 135 -13.40 14.71 -16.31
N ILE A 136 -12.22 14.40 -15.80
CA ILE A 136 -12.04 13.95 -14.40
C ILE A 136 -11.42 15.08 -13.59
N ALA A 137 -12.10 15.47 -12.51
CA ALA A 137 -11.56 16.42 -11.54
C ALA A 137 -10.34 15.81 -10.82
N PRO A 138 -9.20 16.51 -10.74
CA PRO A 138 -7.98 15.99 -10.11
C PRO A 138 -8.19 15.53 -8.65
N SER A 139 -9.00 16.26 -7.89
CA SER A 139 -9.31 15.94 -6.48
C SER A 139 -10.09 14.63 -6.34
N GLU A 140 -11.06 14.39 -7.21
CA GLU A 140 -11.82 13.13 -7.22
C GLU A 140 -10.93 11.95 -7.57
N TYR A 141 -10.07 12.11 -8.57
CA TYR A 141 -9.09 11.09 -8.94
C TYR A 141 -8.18 10.73 -7.76
N ILE A 142 -7.54 11.72 -7.14
CA ILE A 142 -6.62 11.51 -6.00
C ILE A 142 -7.36 10.80 -4.86
N ARG A 143 -8.55 11.27 -4.50
CA ARG A 143 -9.37 10.65 -3.46
C ARG A 143 -9.66 9.17 -3.76
N ASN A 144 -10.10 8.87 -4.97
CA ASN A 144 -10.47 7.51 -5.37
C ASN A 144 -9.26 6.57 -5.40
N VAL A 145 -8.09 7.05 -5.81
CA VAL A 145 -6.82 6.30 -5.75
C VAL A 145 -6.42 6.02 -4.30
N LEU A 146 -6.45 7.03 -3.44
CA LEU A 146 -6.12 6.86 -2.01
C LEU A 146 -7.09 5.90 -1.32
N VAL A 147 -8.40 5.99 -1.61
CA VAL A 147 -9.40 5.04 -1.11
C VAL A 147 -9.12 3.62 -1.60
N TYR A 148 -8.74 3.45 -2.87
CA TYR A 148 -8.36 2.14 -3.40
C TYR A 148 -7.14 1.56 -2.67
N ILE A 149 -6.08 2.35 -2.51
CA ILE A 149 -4.87 1.95 -1.78
C ILE A 149 -5.22 1.59 -0.33
N ALA A 150 -6.00 2.43 0.34
CA ALA A 150 -6.44 2.18 1.72
C ALA A 150 -7.22 0.86 1.83
N LYS A 151 -8.19 0.59 0.94
CA LYS A 151 -8.94 -0.67 0.91
C LYS A 151 -8.05 -1.89 0.70
N VAL A 152 -7.04 -1.79 -0.17
CA VAL A 152 -6.06 -2.86 -0.40
C VAL A 152 -5.19 -3.07 0.84
N ARG A 153 -4.67 -1.99 1.43
CA ARG A 153 -3.81 -2.03 2.62
C ARG A 153 -4.55 -2.52 3.86
N MET A 154 -5.79 -2.10 4.07
CA MET A 154 -6.61 -2.59 5.18
C MET A 154 -6.85 -4.12 5.13
N LYS A 155 -6.89 -4.70 3.93
CA LYS A 155 -6.96 -6.16 3.75
C LYS A 155 -5.61 -6.86 3.90
N SER A 156 -4.50 -6.12 3.88
CA SER A 156 -3.15 -6.65 4.08
C SER A 156 -2.88 -6.96 5.55
N SER A 157 -1.80 -7.72 5.82
CA SER A 157 -1.36 -7.98 7.19
C SER A 157 -1.02 -6.69 7.94
N PHE A 158 -0.48 -5.68 7.26
CA PHE A 158 -0.20 -4.38 7.87
C PHE A 158 -1.47 -3.64 8.31
N GLY A 159 -2.50 -3.60 7.45
CA GLY A 159 -3.78 -2.98 7.82
C GLY A 159 -4.47 -3.69 8.99
N LYS A 160 -4.46 -5.02 8.98
CA LYS A 160 -4.98 -5.81 10.09
C LYS A 160 -4.21 -5.56 11.39
N PHE A 161 -2.89 -5.47 11.31
CA PHE A 161 -2.03 -5.12 12.45
C PHE A 161 -2.40 -3.75 13.05
N LEU A 162 -2.66 -2.73 12.21
CA LEU A 162 -3.11 -1.42 12.69
C LEU A 162 -4.46 -1.50 13.40
N VAL A 163 -5.42 -2.25 12.86
CA VAL A 163 -6.72 -2.47 13.50
C VAL A 163 -6.56 -3.16 14.85
N VAL A 164 -5.73 -4.20 14.93
CA VAL A 164 -5.45 -4.91 16.19
C VAL A 164 -4.82 -3.97 17.21
N GLY A 165 -3.84 -3.15 16.79
CA GLY A 165 -3.22 -2.15 17.66
C GLY A 165 -4.22 -1.11 18.19
N THR A 166 -5.14 -0.64 17.34
CA THR A 166 -6.21 0.29 17.75
C THR A 166 -7.16 -0.36 18.76
N VAL A 167 -7.57 -1.61 18.54
CA VAL A 167 -8.42 -2.37 19.47
C VAL A 167 -7.70 -2.53 20.82
N GLY A 168 -6.40 -2.85 20.79
CA GLY A 168 -5.59 -2.94 22.01
C GLY A 168 -5.51 -1.62 22.77
N PHE A 169 -5.36 -0.49 22.06
CA PHE A 169 -5.38 0.84 22.69
C PHE A 169 -6.72 1.15 23.36
N ILE A 170 -7.83 0.86 22.69
CA ILE A 170 -9.18 1.05 23.25
C ILE A 170 -9.36 0.17 24.49
N LEU A 171 -8.92 -1.09 24.44
CA LEU A 171 -9.00 -2.01 25.55
C LEU A 171 -8.17 -1.52 26.75
N ASN A 172 -6.93 -1.05 26.51
CA ASN A 172 -6.08 -0.47 27.56
C ASN A 172 -6.77 0.72 28.24
N THR A 173 -7.28 1.65 27.45
CA THR A 173 -7.98 2.84 27.99
C THR A 173 -9.24 2.44 28.76
N PHE A 174 -10.02 1.52 28.23
CA PHE A 174 -11.23 1.03 28.91
C PHE A 174 -10.91 0.39 30.27
N VAL A 175 -9.88 -0.44 30.37
CA VAL A 175 -9.46 -1.06 31.64
C VAL A 175 -8.94 -0.01 32.62
N LEU A 176 -8.15 0.96 32.14
CA LEU A 176 -7.69 2.07 32.96
C LEU A 176 -8.86 2.83 33.60
N GLU A 177 -9.83 3.27 32.80
CA GLU A 177 -10.98 4.02 33.23
C GLU A 177 -11.86 3.19 34.22
N LEU A 178 -11.99 1.90 33.96
CA LEU A 178 -12.72 1.00 34.86
C LEU A 178 -12.06 0.92 36.25
N PHE A 179 -10.73 0.81 36.32
CA PHE A 179 -9.99 0.79 37.56
C PHE A 179 -10.14 2.11 38.33
N VAL A 180 -10.05 3.23 37.61
CA VAL A 180 -10.27 4.56 38.22
C VAL A 180 -11.69 4.69 38.75
N LEU A 181 -12.70 4.20 38.02
CA LEU A 181 -14.10 4.20 38.48
C LEU A 181 -14.32 3.40 39.78
N PHE A 182 -13.58 2.30 39.97
CA PHE A 182 -13.61 1.49 41.18
C PHE A 182 -12.72 2.04 42.32
N GLY A 183 -12.13 3.23 42.16
CA GLY A 183 -11.32 3.89 43.15
C GLY A 183 -9.88 3.41 43.28
N PHE A 184 -9.39 2.61 42.33
CA PHE A 184 -7.98 2.22 42.25
C PHE A 184 -7.10 3.34 41.70
N HIS A 185 -5.83 3.33 42.10
CA HIS A 185 -4.88 4.30 41.57
C HIS A 185 -4.68 4.13 40.05
N PRO A 186 -4.66 5.22 39.25
CA PRO A 186 -4.51 5.14 37.75
C PRO A 186 -3.31 4.35 37.27
N THR A 187 -2.20 4.36 38.02
CA THR A 187 -0.99 3.57 37.68
C THR A 187 -1.29 2.08 37.61
N LEU A 188 -2.09 1.55 38.55
CA LEU A 188 -2.47 0.14 38.54
C LEU A 188 -3.39 -0.17 37.35
N GLY A 189 -4.39 0.67 37.11
CA GLY A 189 -5.28 0.54 35.96
C GLY A 189 -4.53 0.58 34.64
N SER A 190 -3.54 1.47 34.48
CA SER A 190 -2.69 1.56 33.31
C SER A 190 -1.84 0.32 33.11
N ALA A 191 -1.24 -0.22 34.18
CA ALA A 191 -0.41 -1.43 34.08
C ALA A 191 -1.25 -2.66 33.68
N VAL A 192 -2.40 -2.87 34.32
CA VAL A 192 -3.32 -3.98 34.01
C VAL A 192 -3.90 -3.81 32.60
N GLY A 193 -4.28 -2.59 32.22
CA GLY A 193 -4.79 -2.29 30.89
C GLY A 193 -3.77 -2.56 29.79
N ALA A 194 -2.51 -2.19 30.01
CA ALA A 194 -1.42 -2.47 29.07
C ALA A 194 -1.20 -3.98 28.89
N GLU A 195 -1.24 -4.77 29.97
CA GLU A 195 -1.10 -6.22 29.89
C GLU A 195 -2.27 -6.87 29.14
N CYS A 196 -3.51 -6.43 29.43
CA CYS A 196 -4.70 -6.86 28.68
C CYS A 196 -4.57 -6.55 27.17
N ALA A 197 -4.07 -5.37 26.82
CA ALA A 197 -3.85 -4.99 25.43
C ALA A 197 -2.76 -5.85 24.76
N ILE A 198 -1.66 -6.13 25.46
CA ILE A 198 -0.56 -6.98 24.96
C ILE A 198 -1.07 -8.40 24.66
N ILE A 199 -1.79 -9.00 25.59
CA ILE A 199 -2.37 -10.35 25.43
C ILE A 199 -3.35 -10.35 24.23
N SER A 200 -4.26 -9.39 24.20
CA SER A 200 -5.23 -9.22 23.12
C SER A 200 -4.55 -9.06 21.76
N ASN A 201 -3.55 -8.18 21.66
CA ASN A 201 -2.80 -7.93 20.44
C ASN A 201 -2.06 -9.18 19.96
N PHE A 202 -1.42 -9.94 20.84
CA PHE A 202 -0.79 -11.20 20.49
C PHE A 202 -1.81 -12.21 19.95
N PHE A 203 -2.93 -12.39 20.63
CA PHE A 203 -4.00 -13.31 20.23
C PHE A 203 -4.56 -12.97 18.86
N PHE A 204 -4.99 -11.71 18.64
CA PHE A 204 -5.54 -11.29 17.35
C PHE A 204 -4.51 -11.27 16.22
N ASN A 205 -3.27 -10.93 16.50
CA ASN A 205 -2.21 -11.02 15.50
C ASN A 205 -1.97 -12.48 15.09
N ASN A 206 -2.01 -13.43 16.02
CA ASN A 206 -1.83 -14.85 15.72
C ASN A 206 -3.00 -15.46 14.94
N HIS A 207 -4.25 -15.06 15.24
CA HIS A 207 -5.45 -15.69 14.67
C HIS A 207 -5.99 -14.97 13.43
N TRP A 208 -5.69 -13.68 13.27
CA TRP A 208 -6.26 -12.88 12.19
C TRP A 208 -5.20 -12.22 11.31
N THR A 209 -4.24 -11.48 11.89
CA THR A 209 -3.25 -10.73 11.11
C THR A 209 -2.31 -11.67 10.37
N PHE A 210 -1.74 -12.65 11.08
CA PHE A 210 -0.75 -13.59 10.57
C PHE A 210 -1.29 -15.03 10.50
N ARG A 211 -2.60 -15.20 10.27
CA ARG A 211 -3.27 -16.51 10.27
C ARG A 211 -2.62 -17.58 9.38
N HIS A 212 -1.96 -17.15 8.29
CA HIS A 212 -1.26 -18.05 7.37
C HIS A 212 0.08 -18.56 7.91
N ARG A 213 0.55 -17.97 8.99
CA ARG A 213 1.79 -18.31 9.71
C ARG A 213 1.51 -18.42 11.20
N LYS A 214 0.36 -19.02 11.55
CA LYS A 214 -0.10 -19.14 12.93
C LYS A 214 0.91 -19.93 13.76
N ILE A 215 1.23 -19.41 14.94
CA ILE A 215 2.11 -20.05 15.93
C ILE A 215 1.38 -21.24 16.54
N GLY A 216 2.04 -22.40 16.54
CA GLY A 216 1.52 -23.61 17.17
C GLY A 216 1.60 -23.55 18.71
N ASN A 217 0.75 -24.33 19.38
CA ASN A 217 0.59 -24.28 20.85
C ASN A 217 1.88 -24.48 21.62
N ASN A 218 2.80 -25.31 21.12
CA ASN A 218 4.10 -25.60 21.74
C ASN A 218 5.08 -24.43 21.72
N GLN A 219 4.85 -23.41 20.92
CA GLN A 219 5.71 -22.24 20.77
C GLN A 219 5.09 -20.94 21.32
N VAL A 220 3.83 -20.98 21.73
CA VAL A 220 3.07 -19.77 22.13
C VAL A 220 3.78 -19.02 23.25
N ALA A 221 4.20 -19.67 24.31
CA ALA A 221 4.85 -19.03 25.46
C ALA A 221 6.17 -18.33 25.05
N ALA A 222 7.05 -19.02 24.33
CA ALA A 222 8.32 -18.45 23.88
C ALA A 222 8.10 -17.28 22.91
N LYS A 223 7.14 -17.42 21.99
CA LYS A 223 6.79 -16.35 21.03
C LYS A 223 6.10 -15.17 21.70
N PHE A 224 5.32 -15.39 22.74
CA PHE A 224 4.72 -14.31 23.53
C PHE A 224 5.80 -13.49 24.27
N LEU A 225 6.80 -14.14 24.86
CA LEU A 225 7.96 -13.45 25.46
C LEU A 225 8.75 -12.65 24.43
N GLN A 226 9.00 -13.22 23.24
CA GLN A 226 9.62 -12.48 22.12
C GLN A 226 8.79 -11.29 21.68
N PHE A 227 7.47 -11.45 21.62
CA PHE A 227 6.53 -10.36 21.27
C PHE A 227 6.62 -9.21 22.26
N ASN A 228 6.64 -9.48 23.57
CA ASN A 228 6.84 -8.46 24.61
C ASN A 228 8.21 -7.77 24.45
N GLY A 229 9.28 -8.53 24.28
CA GLY A 229 10.63 -7.98 24.09
C GLY A 229 10.73 -7.06 22.87
N THR A 230 10.09 -7.41 21.75
CA THR A 230 10.06 -6.54 20.56
C THR A 230 9.23 -5.28 20.78
N SER A 231 8.18 -5.34 21.59
CA SER A 231 7.36 -4.17 21.95
C SER A 231 8.15 -3.15 22.78
N LEU A 232 9.06 -3.59 23.65
CA LEU A 232 10.00 -2.70 24.34
C LEU A 232 10.88 -1.92 23.38
N GLY A 233 11.32 -2.54 22.28
CA GLY A 233 12.08 -1.87 21.23
C GLY A 233 11.33 -0.67 20.62
N ALA A 234 10.03 -0.81 20.40
CA ALA A 234 9.20 0.31 19.91
C ALA A 234 9.11 1.47 20.93
N LEU A 235 9.02 1.16 22.23
CA LEU A 235 9.02 2.18 23.28
C LEU A 235 10.35 2.93 23.33
N LEU A 236 11.48 2.22 23.23
CA LEU A 236 12.80 2.84 23.19
C LEU A 236 12.98 3.73 21.94
N ILE A 237 12.51 3.29 20.78
CA ILE A 237 12.52 4.09 19.55
C ILE A 237 11.69 5.37 19.74
N GLN A 238 10.49 5.27 20.31
CA GLN A 238 9.64 6.41 20.55
C GLN A 238 10.27 7.40 21.53
N ALA A 239 10.75 6.93 22.68
CA ALA A 239 11.41 7.77 23.68
C ALA A 239 12.70 8.41 23.12
N GLY A 240 13.53 7.64 22.42
CA GLY A 240 14.74 8.13 21.78
C GLY A 240 14.46 9.18 20.70
N THR A 241 13.39 9.01 19.91
CA THR A 241 12.98 9.99 18.90
C THR A 241 12.55 11.31 19.54
N VAL A 242 11.77 11.26 20.63
CA VAL A 242 11.37 12.46 21.37
C VAL A 242 12.59 13.14 22.00
N ALA A 243 13.44 12.38 22.68
CA ALA A 243 14.65 12.92 23.32
C ALA A 243 15.59 13.59 22.30
N ALA A 244 15.89 12.93 21.18
CA ALA A 244 16.72 13.51 20.13
C ALA A 244 16.08 14.75 19.50
N GLY A 245 14.79 14.72 19.22
CA GLY A 245 14.08 15.83 18.62
C GLY A 245 14.03 17.06 19.52
N THR A 246 13.74 16.87 20.81
CA THR A 246 13.73 17.99 21.78
C THR A 246 15.13 18.55 22.05
N SER A 247 16.16 17.72 22.01
CA SER A 247 17.56 18.19 22.13
C SER A 247 18.00 19.02 20.95
N LEU A 248 17.56 18.69 19.72
CA LEU A 248 17.99 19.37 18.49
C LEU A 248 17.15 20.61 18.16
N MET A 249 15.83 20.57 18.43
CA MET A 249 14.89 21.59 17.97
C MET A 249 14.14 22.30 19.14
N GLY A 250 14.52 22.02 20.39
CA GLY A 250 13.89 22.59 21.57
C GLY A 250 12.66 21.81 22.03
N VAL A 251 12.27 22.05 23.29
CA VAL A 251 11.19 21.31 23.96
C VAL A 251 9.84 21.49 23.25
N ASP A 252 9.58 22.63 22.63
CA ASP A 252 8.32 22.91 21.93
C ASP A 252 8.05 21.97 20.75
N ALA A 253 9.10 21.35 20.20
CA ALA A 253 8.98 20.40 19.10
C ALA A 253 8.52 18.99 19.53
N TYR A 254 8.37 18.70 20.84
CA TYR A 254 8.09 17.35 21.36
C TYR A 254 6.88 16.66 20.71
N ARG A 255 5.82 17.40 20.39
CA ARG A 255 4.60 16.82 19.78
C ARG A 255 4.87 16.21 18.42
N SER A 256 5.67 16.91 17.58
CA SER A 256 6.03 16.41 16.25
C SER A 256 6.90 15.16 16.33
N PHE A 257 7.89 15.15 17.24
CA PHE A 257 8.75 14.00 17.45
C PHE A 257 8.05 12.85 18.16
N TYR A 258 7.05 13.12 18.99
CA TYR A 258 6.19 12.10 19.59
C TYR A 258 5.39 11.35 18.51
N ILE A 259 4.74 12.07 17.59
CA ILE A 259 4.01 11.47 16.46
C ILE A 259 4.95 10.68 15.56
N LEU A 260 6.13 11.24 15.24
CA LEU A 260 7.15 10.55 14.46
C LEU A 260 7.61 9.26 15.15
N GLY A 261 7.88 9.32 16.45
CA GLY A 261 8.30 8.18 17.26
C GLY A 261 7.26 7.06 17.30
N ILE A 262 5.97 7.41 17.40
CA ILE A 262 4.87 6.42 17.27
C ILE A 262 4.93 5.75 15.91
N GLY A 263 5.07 6.50 14.82
CA GLY A 263 5.17 5.96 13.46
C GLY A 263 6.34 4.99 13.30
N LEU A 264 7.52 5.38 13.78
CA LEU A 264 8.73 4.53 13.76
C LEU A 264 8.55 3.28 14.62
N GLY A 265 7.96 3.39 15.82
CA GLY A 265 7.65 2.26 16.69
C GLY A 265 6.66 1.27 16.06
N LEU A 266 5.64 1.76 15.37
CA LEU A 266 4.69 0.92 14.62
C LEU A 266 5.39 0.17 13.47
N MET A 267 6.28 0.83 12.74
CA MET A 267 7.07 0.19 11.67
C MET A 267 8.01 -0.88 12.22
N TRP A 268 8.66 -0.60 13.35
CA TRP A 268 9.49 -1.56 14.07
C TRP A 268 8.68 -2.80 14.47
N ASN A 269 7.57 -2.60 15.20
CA ASN A 269 6.73 -3.70 15.67
C ASN A 269 6.21 -4.53 14.50
N TYR A 270 5.69 -3.92 13.45
CA TYR A 270 5.21 -4.66 12.28
C TYR A 270 6.34 -5.48 11.63
N THR A 271 7.53 -4.90 11.48
CA THR A 271 8.69 -5.57 10.88
C THR A 271 9.13 -6.76 11.74
N MET A 272 9.29 -6.55 13.03
CA MET A 272 9.70 -7.61 13.96
C MET A 272 8.64 -8.70 14.06
N TYR A 273 7.36 -8.34 14.15
CA TYR A 273 6.28 -9.32 14.18
C TYR A 273 6.24 -10.15 12.91
N SER A 274 6.29 -9.52 11.73
CA SER A 274 6.17 -10.21 10.46
C SER A 274 7.40 -11.05 10.08
N LYS A 275 8.62 -10.69 10.55
CA LYS A 275 9.87 -11.32 10.16
C LYS A 275 10.51 -12.20 11.25
N VAL A 276 10.18 -11.97 12.52
CA VAL A 276 10.80 -12.67 13.67
C VAL A 276 9.80 -13.52 14.44
N ILE A 277 8.64 -12.96 14.78
CA ILE A 277 7.65 -13.66 15.60
C ILE A 277 6.84 -14.63 14.72
N TRP A 278 6.20 -14.13 13.69
CA TRP A 278 5.41 -14.90 12.71
C TRP A 278 6.21 -15.10 11.42
N LYS A 279 7.25 -15.89 11.54
CA LYS A 279 8.16 -16.20 10.44
C LYS A 279 7.62 -17.30 9.53
#